data_192eea418487ea55cf2ef3acf40d2a73
#
_entry.id   192eea418487ea55cf2ef3acf40d2a73
#
_cell.length_a   1.000
_cell.length_b   1.000
_cell.length_c   1.000
_cell.angle_alpha   90.00
_cell.angle_beta   90.00
_cell.angle_gamma   90.00
#
_symmetry.space_group_name_H-M   'P 1'
#
loop_
_entity.id
_entity.type
_entity.pdbx_description
1 polymer ?
#
loop_
_entity_poly.entity_id
_entity_poly.type
_entity_poly.pdbx_seq_one_letter_code
_entity_poly.pdbx_strand_id
1 'polypeptide(L)'
;MITRRDLLLGTGAFALGSLFAPAFSFAEEKKNIPICLQLYSIGGISNDPAKRFAELAAMGYKGVEYAGFGASAKELRKFQDDAGLFCTGSHTGRGQIENLEELKKTIEFHVELGAKFIICPGMGNSGVDGWKRAAENFSKAAEEAAKAGLYVGYHAHQHDFDIVDKENGLSSWEVFADNSCDSVQLQIDLGHCVNRGADPYKLIAKYPGRTKTIHIKESDNKIIGEGRVDWKRALDLCQTVGGTETYTIEYEGPMDRMTAVKLDLEGFVKVGA
;
A
#
# COMPACT_ATOMS: atom_id res chain seq x y z
N MET A 1 1.94 68.01 23.08
CA MET A 1 3.07 68.09 22.12
C MET A 1 4.32 67.79 22.90
N ILE A 2 4.79 66.53 22.82
CA ILE A 2 6.06 66.15 23.44
C ILE A 2 7.01 65.87 22.27
N THR A 3 8.11 66.56 22.25
CA THR A 3 9.09 66.64 21.19
C THR A 3 10.13 65.53 21.34
N ARG A 4 10.61 65.05 20.18
CA ARG A 4 11.67 64.06 19.99
C ARG A 4 13.05 64.58 20.51
N ARG A 5 13.29 64.53 21.82
CA ARG A 5 14.65 64.80 22.30
C ARG A 5 14.85 64.50 23.79
N ASP A 6 14.59 63.26 24.18
CA ASP A 6 15.07 62.77 25.47
C ASP A 6 15.23 61.22 25.38
N LEU A 7 16.25 60.84 24.65
CA LEU A 7 16.70 59.43 24.64
C LEU A 7 18.22 59.40 24.54
N LEU A 8 18.87 59.42 25.65
CA LEU A 8 20.27 58.94 25.78
C LEU A 8 20.62 58.80 27.27
N LEU A 9 21.24 57.65 27.55
CA LEU A 9 21.92 57.16 28.75
C LEU A 9 21.14 56.33 29.76
N GLY A 10 21.25 55.05 29.52
CA GLY A 10 20.99 53.95 30.46
C GLY A 10 21.73 52.69 30.03
N THR A 11 22.99 52.57 30.41
CA THR A 11 23.81 51.38 30.25
C THR A 11 23.28 50.26 31.16
N GLY A 12 22.54 49.32 30.58
CA GLY A 12 22.11 48.11 31.25
C GLY A 12 22.68 46.90 30.51
N ALA A 13 23.59 46.18 31.15
CA ALA A 13 24.14 44.91 30.65
C ALA A 13 23.03 43.86 30.56
N PHE A 14 22.64 43.48 29.35
CA PHE A 14 21.80 42.30 29.12
C PHE A 14 22.66 41.06 29.08
N ALA A 15 22.56 40.26 30.13
CA ALA A 15 23.04 38.87 30.12
C ALA A 15 22.20 38.06 29.13
N LEU A 16 22.83 37.56 28.05
CA LEU A 16 22.28 36.58 27.14
C LEU A 16 22.13 35.25 27.89
N GLY A 17 20.99 35.05 28.52
CA GLY A 17 20.54 33.75 28.97
C GLY A 17 20.06 32.94 27.75
N SER A 18 20.85 31.99 27.27
CA SER A 18 20.43 31.00 26.30
C SER A 18 19.31 30.14 26.90
N LEU A 19 18.07 30.45 26.52
CA LEU A 19 16.93 29.59 26.77
C LEU A 19 17.09 28.33 25.88
N PHE A 20 17.70 27.29 26.41
CA PHE A 20 17.54 25.96 25.90
C PHE A 20 16.07 25.53 26.12
N ALA A 21 15.21 25.70 25.11
CA ALA A 21 13.95 25.03 25.08
C ALA A 21 14.24 23.53 24.96
N PRO A 22 13.72 22.67 25.84
CA PRO A 22 13.86 21.23 25.65
C PRO A 22 13.16 20.89 24.34
N ALA A 23 13.91 20.32 23.40
CA ALA A 23 13.33 19.68 22.23
C ALA A 23 12.49 18.51 22.75
N PHE A 24 11.18 18.71 22.88
CA PHE A 24 10.26 17.60 23.07
C PHE A 24 10.29 16.81 21.77
N SER A 25 11.10 15.77 21.71
CA SER A 25 10.98 14.72 20.76
C SER A 25 9.68 13.99 21.10
N PHE A 26 8.59 14.34 20.42
CA PHE A 26 7.45 13.46 20.33
C PHE A 26 7.93 12.26 19.52
N ALA A 27 8.23 11.17 20.18
CA ALA A 27 8.31 9.89 19.52
C ALA A 27 6.90 9.66 18.95
N GLU A 28 6.76 9.74 17.62
CA GLU A 28 5.51 9.43 16.94
C GLU A 28 5.16 7.98 17.32
N GLU A 29 4.00 7.81 17.95
CA GLU A 29 3.53 6.51 18.40
C GLU A 29 3.36 5.63 17.14
N LYS A 30 4.06 4.48 17.08
CA LYS A 30 3.98 3.56 15.93
C LYS A 30 2.52 3.18 15.71
N LYS A 31 2.00 3.40 14.49
CA LYS A 31 0.66 2.99 14.11
C LYS A 31 0.58 1.46 14.13
N ASN A 32 -0.45 0.92 14.76
CA ASN A 32 -0.74 -0.51 14.70
C ASN A 32 -1.43 -0.80 13.36
N ILE A 33 -0.64 -1.08 12.31
CA ILE A 33 -1.14 -1.35 10.96
C ILE A 33 -1.50 -2.83 10.86
N PRO A 34 -2.74 -3.18 10.49
CA PRO A 34 -3.17 -4.57 10.42
C PRO A 34 -2.46 -5.34 9.33
N ILE A 35 -2.12 -6.62 9.65
CA ILE A 35 -1.48 -7.55 8.73
C ILE A 35 -2.54 -8.42 8.08
N CYS A 36 -2.59 -8.40 6.75
CA CYS A 36 -3.56 -9.08 5.91
C CYS A 36 -2.87 -10.05 4.96
N LEU A 37 -3.64 -10.94 4.33
CA LEU A 37 -3.12 -11.90 3.37
C LEU A 37 -3.72 -11.66 1.99
N GLN A 38 -2.88 -11.61 0.95
CA GLN A 38 -3.33 -11.77 -0.44
C GLN A 38 -3.70 -13.23 -0.67
N LEU A 39 -4.97 -13.49 -1.02
CA LEU A 39 -5.49 -14.86 -1.16
C LEU A 39 -4.88 -15.66 -2.31
N TYR A 40 -4.24 -14.99 -3.28
CA TYR A 40 -3.47 -15.65 -4.32
C TYR A 40 -2.38 -16.57 -3.73
N SER A 41 -1.77 -16.16 -2.64
CA SER A 41 -0.74 -16.93 -1.92
C SER A 41 -1.19 -18.34 -1.54
N ILE A 42 -2.49 -18.53 -1.31
CA ILE A 42 -3.08 -19.82 -0.93
C ILE A 42 -3.97 -20.43 -2.03
N GLY A 43 -3.87 -19.89 -3.26
CA GLY A 43 -4.62 -20.38 -4.43
C GLY A 43 -6.02 -19.80 -4.56
N GLY A 44 -6.27 -18.65 -3.97
CA GLY A 44 -7.57 -17.97 -4.00
C GLY A 44 -8.55 -18.51 -2.94
N ILE A 45 -9.83 -18.34 -3.21
CA ILE A 45 -10.89 -18.80 -2.32
C ILE A 45 -10.99 -20.34 -2.40
N SER A 46 -10.90 -20.98 -1.24
CA SER A 46 -11.04 -22.42 -1.08
C SER A 46 -12.48 -22.88 -1.36
N ASN A 47 -12.66 -24.18 -1.64
CA ASN A 47 -13.99 -24.81 -1.70
C ASN A 47 -14.72 -24.81 -0.33
N ASP A 48 -14.01 -24.54 0.75
CA ASP A 48 -14.56 -24.31 2.09
C ASP A 48 -14.02 -22.95 2.62
N PRO A 49 -14.63 -21.83 2.23
CA PRO A 49 -14.19 -20.50 2.63
C PRO A 49 -14.27 -20.29 4.16
N ALA A 50 -15.30 -20.83 4.80
CA ALA A 50 -15.49 -20.66 6.25
C ALA A 50 -14.32 -21.26 7.03
N LYS A 51 -13.95 -22.50 6.71
CA LYS A 51 -12.78 -23.16 7.31
C LYS A 51 -11.49 -22.41 7.01
N ARG A 52 -11.28 -21.99 5.76
CA ARG A 52 -10.07 -21.30 5.35
C ARG A 52 -9.89 -19.98 6.08
N PHE A 53 -10.93 -19.18 6.20
CA PHE A 53 -10.86 -17.90 6.90
C PHE A 53 -10.66 -18.08 8.41
N ALA A 54 -11.29 -19.10 9.01
CA ALA A 54 -11.01 -19.45 10.41
C ALA A 54 -9.55 -19.85 10.65
N GLU A 55 -8.94 -20.61 9.71
CA GLU A 55 -7.50 -20.95 9.78
C GLU A 55 -6.62 -19.70 9.71
N LEU A 56 -6.90 -18.75 8.80
CA LEU A 56 -6.14 -17.50 8.68
C LEU A 56 -6.28 -16.62 9.93
N ALA A 57 -7.48 -16.48 10.45
CA ALA A 57 -7.72 -15.76 11.70
C ALA A 57 -6.98 -16.38 12.88
N ALA A 58 -6.97 -17.72 12.98
CA ALA A 58 -6.24 -18.46 14.01
C ALA A 58 -4.71 -18.31 13.90
N MET A 59 -4.17 -18.09 12.70
CA MET A 59 -2.75 -17.74 12.50
C MET A 59 -2.42 -16.32 13.01
N GLY A 60 -3.42 -15.41 13.03
CA GLY A 60 -3.24 -14.03 13.48
C GLY A 60 -3.46 -12.96 12.43
N TYR A 61 -3.76 -13.33 11.18
CA TYR A 61 -4.15 -12.37 10.16
C TYR A 61 -5.39 -11.58 10.59
N LYS A 62 -5.47 -10.32 10.20
CA LYS A 62 -6.58 -9.41 10.53
C LYS A 62 -7.55 -9.21 9.37
N GLY A 63 -7.09 -9.47 8.15
CA GLY A 63 -7.91 -9.30 6.95
C GLY A 63 -7.33 -10.06 5.76
N VAL A 64 -8.03 -9.93 4.65
CA VAL A 64 -7.68 -10.57 3.37
C VAL A 64 -7.79 -9.58 2.22
N GLU A 65 -6.97 -9.79 1.18
CA GLU A 65 -7.12 -9.18 -0.14
C GLU A 65 -7.51 -10.27 -1.13
N TYR A 66 -8.58 -10.06 -1.89
CA TYR A 66 -9.08 -11.05 -2.83
C TYR A 66 -8.32 -11.01 -4.16
N ALA A 67 -8.01 -12.18 -4.71
CA ALA A 67 -7.45 -12.37 -6.06
C ALA A 67 -8.52 -12.82 -7.08
N GLY A 68 -9.77 -12.55 -6.81
CA GLY A 68 -10.96 -12.99 -7.53
C GLY A 68 -12.01 -13.46 -6.54
N PHE A 69 -13.25 -13.57 -6.96
CA PHE A 69 -14.34 -13.68 -6.00
C PHE A 69 -14.98 -15.06 -5.93
N GLY A 70 -15.42 -15.67 -6.99
CA GLY A 70 -16.05 -17.00 -7.00
C GLY A 70 -17.39 -17.12 -6.26
N ALA A 71 -17.86 -16.06 -5.57
CA ALA A 71 -19.12 -15.98 -4.86
C ALA A 71 -19.61 -14.51 -4.82
N SER A 72 -20.83 -14.28 -4.34
CA SER A 72 -21.38 -12.93 -4.17
C SER A 72 -20.68 -12.15 -3.04
N ALA A 73 -20.68 -10.82 -3.12
CA ALA A 73 -20.10 -9.96 -2.08
C ALA A 73 -20.68 -10.26 -0.70
N LYS A 74 -22.00 -10.48 -0.63
CA LYS A 74 -22.70 -10.80 0.61
C LYS A 74 -22.24 -12.12 1.24
N GLU A 75 -22.05 -13.16 0.43
CA GLU A 75 -21.54 -14.46 0.92
C GLU A 75 -20.10 -14.34 1.41
N LEU A 76 -19.24 -13.67 0.63
CA LEU A 76 -17.86 -13.46 1.01
C LEU A 76 -17.75 -12.60 2.28
N ARG A 77 -18.54 -11.55 2.36
CA ARG A 77 -18.64 -10.71 3.56
C ARG A 77 -19.02 -11.52 4.80
N LYS A 78 -20.00 -12.42 4.66
CA LYS A 78 -20.40 -13.27 5.77
C LYS A 78 -19.28 -14.18 6.25
N PHE A 79 -18.55 -14.83 5.33
CA PHE A 79 -17.45 -15.73 5.73
C PHE A 79 -16.33 -14.98 6.45
N GLN A 80 -15.98 -13.78 6.00
CA GLN A 80 -14.94 -12.99 6.67
C GLN A 80 -15.42 -12.45 8.03
N ASP A 81 -16.67 -11.99 8.13
CA ASP A 81 -17.24 -11.49 9.39
C ASP A 81 -17.33 -12.62 10.44
N ASP A 82 -17.79 -13.83 10.04
CA ASP A 82 -17.86 -15.01 10.91
C ASP A 82 -16.47 -15.41 11.45
N ALA A 83 -15.40 -15.16 10.68
CA ALA A 83 -14.02 -15.42 11.09
C ALA A 83 -13.35 -14.26 11.84
N GLY A 84 -14.02 -13.11 11.94
CA GLY A 84 -13.44 -11.89 12.53
C GLY A 84 -12.35 -11.25 11.66
N LEU A 85 -12.38 -11.50 10.33
CA LEU A 85 -11.52 -10.87 9.35
C LEU A 85 -12.24 -9.71 8.67
N PHE A 86 -11.45 -8.77 8.09
CA PHE A 86 -12.00 -7.75 7.20
C PHE A 86 -11.42 -7.88 5.79
N CYS A 87 -12.08 -7.27 4.80
CA CYS A 87 -11.55 -7.18 3.46
C CYS A 87 -10.77 -5.88 3.30
N THR A 88 -9.49 -5.96 2.91
CA THR A 88 -8.72 -4.77 2.54
C THR A 88 -9.16 -4.27 1.17
N GLY A 89 -9.23 -5.17 0.19
CA GLY A 89 -9.52 -4.88 -1.19
C GLY A 89 -9.49 -6.12 -2.06
N SER A 90 -9.40 -5.91 -3.34
CA SER A 90 -9.23 -6.99 -4.30
C SER A 90 -8.35 -6.62 -5.48
N HIS A 91 -7.73 -7.63 -6.07
CA HIS A 91 -7.19 -7.55 -7.41
C HIS A 91 -8.34 -7.60 -8.43
N THR A 92 -8.50 -6.52 -9.16
CA THR A 92 -9.60 -6.25 -10.10
C THR A 92 -9.04 -6.02 -11.50
N GLY A 93 -9.64 -6.64 -12.51
CA GLY A 93 -9.17 -6.51 -13.88
C GLY A 93 -9.24 -5.07 -14.41
N ARG A 94 -8.26 -4.68 -15.23
CA ARG A 94 -8.15 -3.33 -15.81
C ARG A 94 -9.45 -2.86 -16.46
N GLY A 95 -10.11 -3.72 -17.24
CA GLY A 95 -11.37 -3.39 -17.93
C GLY A 95 -12.52 -3.02 -16.99
N GLN A 96 -12.54 -3.58 -15.77
CA GLN A 96 -13.54 -3.28 -14.74
C GLN A 96 -13.27 -1.92 -14.07
N ILE A 97 -12.06 -1.38 -14.21
CA ILE A 97 -11.67 -0.07 -13.66
C ILE A 97 -11.81 1.02 -14.72
N GLU A 98 -11.34 0.77 -15.94
CA GLU A 98 -11.33 1.78 -17.01
C GLU A 98 -12.68 1.97 -17.70
N ASN A 99 -13.58 0.98 -17.64
CA ASN A 99 -14.93 1.10 -18.17
C ASN A 99 -15.89 1.61 -17.09
N LEU A 100 -16.48 2.78 -17.29
CA LEU A 100 -17.32 3.45 -16.27
C LEU A 100 -18.52 2.60 -15.80
N GLU A 101 -19.18 1.87 -16.69
CA GLU A 101 -20.33 1.04 -16.32
C GLU A 101 -19.91 -0.20 -15.52
N GLU A 102 -18.79 -0.81 -15.86
CA GLU A 102 -18.22 -1.91 -15.08
C GLU A 102 -17.64 -1.41 -13.75
N LEU A 103 -17.07 -0.21 -13.73
CA LEU A 103 -16.55 0.41 -12.50
C LEU A 103 -17.68 0.64 -11.48
N LYS A 104 -18.85 1.11 -11.89
CA LYS A 104 -20.00 1.28 -10.99
C LYS A 104 -20.39 -0.02 -10.32
N LYS A 105 -20.51 -1.10 -11.09
CA LYS A 105 -20.80 -2.45 -10.56
C LYS A 105 -19.70 -2.93 -9.61
N THR A 106 -18.45 -2.66 -9.96
CA THR A 106 -17.28 -2.98 -9.14
C THR A 106 -17.31 -2.22 -7.82
N ILE A 107 -17.65 -0.94 -7.83
CA ILE A 107 -17.81 -0.11 -6.64
C ILE A 107 -18.92 -0.68 -5.74
N GLU A 108 -20.10 -0.94 -6.30
CA GLU A 108 -21.24 -1.52 -5.55
C GLU A 108 -20.85 -2.85 -4.89
N PHE A 109 -20.17 -3.72 -5.61
CA PHE A 109 -19.68 -4.99 -5.09
C PHE A 109 -18.69 -4.80 -3.93
N HIS A 110 -17.74 -3.86 -4.04
CA HIS A 110 -16.74 -3.60 -3.01
C HIS A 110 -17.35 -2.95 -1.75
N VAL A 111 -18.34 -2.08 -1.93
CA VAL A 111 -19.10 -1.50 -0.81
C VAL A 111 -19.83 -2.61 -0.05
N GLU A 112 -20.55 -3.50 -0.74
CA GLU A 112 -21.24 -4.64 -0.10
C GLU A 112 -20.26 -5.59 0.59
N LEU A 113 -19.11 -5.87 -0.05
CA LEU A 113 -18.04 -6.70 0.51
C LEU A 113 -17.39 -6.05 1.75
N GLY A 114 -17.50 -4.74 1.92
CA GLY A 114 -16.82 -3.97 2.96
C GLY A 114 -15.32 -3.77 2.69
N ALA A 115 -14.92 -3.84 1.42
CA ALA A 115 -13.57 -3.59 0.97
C ALA A 115 -13.26 -2.08 0.92
N LYS A 116 -11.98 -1.74 0.91
CA LYS A 116 -11.50 -0.36 0.82
C LYS A 116 -10.77 -0.07 -0.48
N PHE A 117 -10.08 -1.06 -1.05
CA PHE A 117 -9.22 -0.89 -2.20
C PHE A 117 -9.69 -1.72 -3.40
N ILE A 118 -9.72 -1.08 -4.57
CA ILE A 118 -9.91 -1.68 -5.90
C ILE A 118 -8.57 -1.60 -6.61
N ILE A 119 -7.82 -2.68 -6.67
CA ILE A 119 -6.43 -2.68 -7.15
C ILE A 119 -6.32 -3.45 -8.46
N CYS A 120 -5.76 -2.84 -9.48
CA CYS A 120 -5.42 -3.53 -10.73
C CYS A 120 -4.09 -4.27 -10.58
N PRO A 121 -4.03 -5.59 -10.80
CA PRO A 121 -2.77 -6.33 -10.69
C PRO A 121 -1.93 -6.35 -11.96
N GLY A 122 -2.35 -5.69 -13.03
CA GLY A 122 -1.58 -5.68 -14.27
C GLY A 122 -2.17 -4.81 -15.37
N MET A 123 -1.29 -4.07 -16.05
CA MET A 123 -1.67 -3.13 -17.11
C MET A 123 -1.45 -3.67 -18.52
N GLY A 124 -0.63 -4.69 -18.65
CA GLY A 124 -0.14 -5.15 -19.94
C GLY A 124 0.95 -4.22 -20.52
N ASN A 125 1.51 -4.63 -21.64
CA ASN A 125 2.59 -3.87 -22.30
C ASN A 125 2.01 -2.74 -23.15
N SER A 126 2.07 -1.51 -22.67
CA SER A 126 1.41 -0.34 -23.27
C SER A 126 2.35 0.74 -23.80
N GLY A 127 3.66 0.65 -23.59
CA GLY A 127 4.62 1.74 -23.87
C GLY A 127 4.33 3.01 -23.07
N VAL A 128 5.11 4.07 -23.24
CA VAL A 128 4.98 5.32 -22.47
C VAL A 128 3.58 5.93 -22.60
N ASP A 129 3.07 6.10 -23.83
CA ASP A 129 1.76 6.71 -24.05
C ASP A 129 0.61 5.85 -23.52
N GLY A 130 0.77 4.53 -23.56
CA GLY A 130 -0.20 3.60 -22.98
C GLY A 130 -0.27 3.72 -21.47
N TRP A 131 0.88 3.87 -20.81
CA TRP A 131 0.96 4.08 -19.37
C TRP A 131 0.38 5.42 -18.94
N LYS A 132 0.63 6.50 -19.69
CA LYS A 132 0.01 7.82 -19.46
C LYS A 132 -1.51 7.76 -19.57
N ARG A 133 -2.04 7.13 -20.63
CA ARG A 133 -3.50 6.96 -20.79
C ARG A 133 -4.11 6.12 -19.66
N ALA A 134 -3.43 5.06 -19.24
CA ALA A 134 -3.88 4.26 -18.09
C ALA A 134 -3.93 5.11 -16.82
N ALA A 135 -2.91 5.92 -16.56
CA ALA A 135 -2.86 6.83 -15.41
C ALA A 135 -4.03 7.84 -15.39
N GLU A 136 -4.36 8.42 -16.56
CA GLU A 136 -5.52 9.31 -16.72
C GLU A 136 -6.86 8.58 -16.45
N ASN A 137 -7.02 7.35 -16.97
CA ASN A 137 -8.22 6.56 -16.75
C ASN A 137 -8.37 6.17 -15.28
N PHE A 138 -7.29 5.78 -14.63
CA PHE A 138 -7.27 5.44 -13.20
C PHE A 138 -7.55 6.67 -12.32
N SER A 139 -7.10 7.84 -12.72
CA SER A 139 -7.41 9.09 -12.03
C SER A 139 -8.92 9.36 -12.02
N LYS A 140 -9.59 9.21 -13.18
CA LYS A 140 -11.05 9.32 -13.30
C LYS A 140 -11.78 8.25 -12.48
N ALA A 141 -11.27 7.02 -12.51
CA ALA A 141 -11.83 5.91 -11.72
C ALA A 141 -11.69 6.15 -10.21
N ALA A 142 -10.56 6.71 -9.77
CA ALA A 142 -10.33 7.06 -8.37
C ALA A 142 -11.26 8.17 -7.88
N GLU A 143 -11.53 9.18 -8.71
CA GLU A 143 -12.52 10.22 -8.41
C GLU A 143 -13.94 9.64 -8.24
N GLU A 144 -14.33 8.68 -9.08
CA GLU A 144 -15.64 8.03 -8.98
C GLU A 144 -15.74 7.14 -7.75
N ALA A 145 -14.73 6.29 -7.50
CA ALA A 145 -14.68 5.39 -6.35
C ALA A 145 -14.64 6.15 -5.00
N ALA A 146 -13.98 7.30 -4.96
CA ALA A 146 -13.90 8.15 -3.78
C ALA A 146 -15.28 8.62 -3.27
N LYS A 147 -16.28 8.77 -4.15
CA LYS A 147 -17.66 9.11 -3.77
C LYS A 147 -18.30 8.04 -2.88
N ALA A 148 -17.84 6.80 -2.99
CA ALA A 148 -18.25 5.66 -2.16
C ALA A 148 -17.25 5.35 -1.03
N GLY A 149 -16.23 6.19 -0.81
CA GLY A 149 -15.19 5.98 0.20
C GLY A 149 -14.17 4.90 -0.15
N LEU A 150 -14.05 4.53 -1.44
CA LEU A 150 -13.11 3.53 -1.93
C LEU A 150 -11.91 4.19 -2.60
N TYR A 151 -10.80 3.46 -2.63
CA TYR A 151 -9.58 3.81 -3.36
C TYR A 151 -9.39 2.91 -4.57
N VAL A 152 -8.97 3.50 -5.68
CA VAL A 152 -8.49 2.78 -6.86
C VAL A 152 -6.98 2.83 -6.87
N GLY A 153 -6.33 1.74 -7.26
CA GLY A 153 -4.87 1.68 -7.31
C GLY A 153 -4.33 0.66 -8.31
N TYR A 154 -3.02 0.63 -8.37
CA TYR A 154 -2.27 -0.28 -9.22
C TYR A 154 -1.24 -1.05 -8.39
N HIS A 155 -1.21 -2.37 -8.57
CA HIS A 155 -0.22 -3.28 -7.98
C HIS A 155 0.90 -3.56 -8.97
N ALA A 156 2.14 -3.41 -8.51
CA ALA A 156 3.32 -3.58 -9.33
C ALA A 156 3.83 -5.02 -9.33
N HIS A 157 4.13 -5.54 -10.51
CA HIS A 157 4.93 -6.74 -10.70
C HIS A 157 6.36 -6.40 -11.12
N GLN A 158 7.23 -7.40 -11.11
CA GLN A 158 8.65 -7.25 -11.38
C GLN A 158 8.96 -6.51 -12.70
N HIS A 159 8.21 -6.78 -13.78
CA HIS A 159 8.41 -6.17 -15.08
C HIS A 159 7.99 -4.69 -15.16
N ASP A 160 7.20 -4.19 -14.21
CA ASP A 160 6.76 -2.80 -14.17
C ASP A 160 7.89 -1.84 -13.75
N PHE A 161 8.95 -2.39 -13.20
CA PHE A 161 10.16 -1.64 -12.87
C PHE A 161 11.18 -1.58 -14.02
N ASP A 162 10.85 -2.11 -15.22
CA ASP A 162 11.65 -1.93 -16.42
C ASP A 162 11.55 -0.50 -16.95
N ILE A 163 12.69 0.03 -17.40
CA ILE A 163 12.76 1.35 -18.01
C ILE A 163 12.01 1.32 -19.35
N VAL A 164 10.92 2.04 -19.44
CA VAL A 164 10.09 2.20 -20.63
C VAL A 164 10.29 3.58 -21.28
N ASP A 165 10.52 4.60 -20.50
CA ASP A 165 10.90 5.94 -20.94
C ASP A 165 12.42 6.10 -20.86
N LYS A 166 13.08 5.81 -21.99
CA LYS A 166 14.55 5.84 -22.09
C LYS A 166 15.13 7.25 -22.06
N GLU A 167 14.34 8.25 -22.45
CA GLU A 167 14.76 9.65 -22.47
C GLU A 167 14.87 10.20 -21.04
N ASN A 168 13.91 9.88 -20.20
CA ASN A 168 13.86 10.37 -18.82
C ASN A 168 14.34 9.33 -17.79
N GLY A 169 14.64 8.10 -18.22
CA GLY A 169 15.09 7.02 -17.35
C GLY A 169 14.00 6.49 -16.42
N LEU A 170 12.72 6.59 -16.82
CA LEU A 170 11.59 6.19 -15.98
C LEU A 170 11.12 4.77 -16.29
N SER A 171 10.83 4.03 -15.24
CA SER A 171 10.14 2.74 -15.31
C SER A 171 8.67 2.91 -15.70
N SER A 172 8.03 1.81 -16.12
CA SER A 172 6.59 1.77 -16.37
C SER A 172 5.78 2.23 -15.15
N TRP A 173 6.19 1.78 -13.97
CA TRP A 173 5.62 2.19 -12.69
C TRP A 173 5.70 3.70 -12.47
N GLU A 174 6.88 4.29 -12.69
CA GLU A 174 7.07 5.73 -12.51
C GLU A 174 6.30 6.54 -13.53
N VAL A 175 6.24 6.11 -14.81
CA VAL A 175 5.42 6.78 -15.82
C VAL A 175 3.94 6.79 -15.40
N PHE A 176 3.43 5.68 -14.88
CA PHE A 176 2.07 5.63 -14.36
C PHE A 176 1.89 6.54 -13.13
N ALA A 177 2.79 6.46 -12.16
CA ALA A 177 2.71 7.23 -10.93
C ALA A 177 2.79 8.74 -11.16
N ASP A 178 3.73 9.19 -12.02
CA ASP A 178 3.95 10.60 -12.34
C ASP A 178 2.78 11.23 -13.14
N ASN A 179 1.95 10.42 -13.81
CA ASN A 179 0.83 10.88 -14.64
C ASN A 179 -0.56 10.57 -14.03
N SER A 180 -0.64 9.95 -12.85
CA SER A 180 -1.89 9.71 -12.14
C SER A 180 -2.06 10.68 -10.97
N CYS A 181 -3.32 11.01 -10.61
CA CYS A 181 -3.62 11.90 -9.50
C CYS A 181 -3.26 11.27 -8.14
N ASP A 182 -3.08 12.09 -7.11
CA ASP A 182 -2.65 11.65 -5.78
C ASP A 182 -3.62 10.70 -5.08
N SER A 183 -4.88 10.65 -5.48
CA SER A 183 -5.86 9.72 -4.94
C SER A 183 -5.69 8.28 -5.45
N VAL A 184 -5.00 8.09 -6.59
CA VAL A 184 -4.66 6.75 -7.10
C VAL A 184 -3.59 6.11 -6.22
N GLN A 185 -3.88 4.94 -5.67
CA GLN A 185 -2.96 4.23 -4.78
C GLN A 185 -1.91 3.44 -5.56
N LEU A 186 -0.72 3.45 -5.04
CA LEU A 186 0.44 2.79 -5.59
C LEU A 186 0.79 1.60 -4.69
N GLN A 187 0.15 0.45 -4.94
CA GLN A 187 0.43 -0.76 -4.18
C GLN A 187 1.75 -1.37 -4.67
N ILE A 188 2.85 -0.90 -4.12
CA ILE A 188 4.17 -1.44 -4.41
C ILE A 188 4.30 -2.84 -3.80
N ASP A 189 4.91 -3.76 -4.54
CA ASP A 189 5.37 -5.05 -4.02
C ASP A 189 6.88 -4.97 -3.78
N LEU A 190 7.27 -5.13 -2.52
CA LEU A 190 8.66 -4.97 -2.10
C LEU A 190 9.58 -6.02 -2.74
N GLY A 191 9.15 -7.27 -2.77
CA GLY A 191 9.90 -8.38 -3.33
C GLY A 191 10.09 -8.24 -4.85
N HIS A 192 9.03 -7.94 -5.58
CA HIS A 192 9.10 -7.70 -7.02
C HIS A 192 10.02 -6.51 -7.37
N CYS A 193 9.92 -5.42 -6.61
CA CYS A 193 10.75 -4.25 -6.80
C CYS A 193 12.24 -4.57 -6.61
N VAL A 194 12.59 -5.20 -5.47
CA VAL A 194 13.98 -5.60 -5.14
C VAL A 194 14.51 -6.64 -6.14
N ASN A 195 13.69 -7.60 -6.58
CA ASN A 195 14.08 -8.61 -7.56
C ASN A 195 14.47 -8.00 -8.91
N ARG A 196 13.81 -6.90 -9.31
CA ARG A 196 14.17 -6.19 -10.54
C ARG A 196 15.38 -5.25 -10.38
N GLY A 197 15.85 -5.05 -9.15
CA GLY A 197 16.94 -4.12 -8.84
C GLY A 197 16.50 -2.67 -8.71
N ALA A 198 15.19 -2.43 -8.61
CA ALA A 198 14.64 -1.12 -8.27
C ALA A 198 14.71 -0.87 -6.75
N ASP A 199 14.60 0.39 -6.35
CA ASP A 199 14.67 0.80 -4.93
C ASP A 199 13.26 1.17 -4.42
N PRO A 200 12.55 0.23 -3.73
CA PRO A 200 11.20 0.48 -3.24
C PRO A 200 11.16 1.64 -2.24
N TYR A 201 12.23 1.84 -1.51
CA TYR A 201 12.32 2.89 -0.47
C TYR A 201 12.33 4.28 -1.09
N LYS A 202 13.03 4.45 -2.22
CA LYS A 202 12.98 5.70 -2.99
C LYS A 202 11.61 5.93 -3.61
N LEU A 203 10.95 4.88 -4.10
CA LEU A 203 9.63 4.98 -4.71
C LEU A 203 8.56 5.36 -3.68
N ILE A 204 8.55 4.74 -2.49
CA ILE A 204 7.64 5.14 -1.40
C ILE A 204 7.87 6.60 -1.01
N ALA A 205 9.14 7.03 -0.88
CA ALA A 205 9.47 8.40 -0.52
C ALA A 205 9.13 9.43 -1.62
N LYS A 206 9.22 9.02 -2.90
CA LYS A 206 8.88 9.87 -4.07
C LYS A 206 7.37 10.17 -4.15
N TYR A 207 6.52 9.25 -3.67
CA TYR A 207 5.05 9.36 -3.78
C TYR A 207 4.39 9.31 -2.38
N PRO A 208 4.55 10.34 -1.55
CA PRO A 208 4.05 10.34 -0.17
C PRO A 208 2.53 10.19 -0.12
N GLY A 209 2.04 9.39 0.85
CA GLY A 209 0.60 9.17 1.08
C GLY A 209 -0.10 8.25 0.08
N ARG A 210 0.61 7.77 -0.95
CA ARG A 210 0.02 6.94 -2.02
C ARG A 210 0.26 5.44 -1.85
N THR A 211 0.87 5.02 -0.71
CA THR A 211 1.13 3.61 -0.39
C THR A 211 0.23 3.17 0.78
N LYS A 212 -1.08 3.45 0.68
CA LYS A 212 -2.05 3.08 1.74
C LYS A 212 -2.20 1.58 1.92
N THR A 213 -1.97 0.82 0.88
CA THR A 213 -1.83 -0.65 0.90
C THR A 213 -0.52 -1.01 0.20
N ILE A 214 0.20 -1.99 0.73
CA ILE A 214 1.50 -2.42 0.24
C ILE A 214 1.61 -3.94 0.30
N HIS A 215 2.25 -4.55 -0.69
CA HIS A 215 2.55 -5.98 -0.64
C HIS A 215 3.86 -6.23 0.07
N ILE A 216 3.73 -6.98 1.14
CA ILE A 216 4.80 -7.46 2.02
C ILE A 216 5.24 -8.83 1.47
N LYS A 217 6.23 -8.79 0.62
CA LYS A 217 6.80 -9.94 -0.07
C LYS A 217 8.30 -9.90 0.03
N GLU A 218 8.91 -11.05 0.30
CA GLU A 218 10.37 -11.15 0.32
C GLU A 218 10.92 -11.33 -1.10
N SER A 219 12.15 -10.90 -1.30
CA SER A 219 12.87 -11.17 -2.54
C SER A 219 13.12 -12.66 -2.76
N ASP A 220 13.25 -13.05 -4.02
CA ASP A 220 13.60 -14.42 -4.43
C ASP A 220 12.62 -15.49 -3.95
N ASN A 221 11.35 -15.12 -3.71
CA ASN A 221 10.29 -16.01 -3.20
C ASN A 221 10.67 -16.71 -1.88
N LYS A 222 11.47 -16.07 -1.05
CA LYS A 222 11.85 -16.54 0.27
C LYS A 222 10.82 -16.16 1.33
N ILE A 223 10.95 -16.76 2.51
CA ILE A 223 10.19 -16.35 3.68
C ILE A 223 10.68 -14.97 4.15
N ILE A 224 9.77 -14.15 4.63
CA ILE A 224 10.05 -12.79 5.09
C ILE A 224 11.17 -12.77 6.13
N GLY A 225 12.19 -11.95 5.88
CA GLY A 225 13.39 -11.84 6.69
C GLY A 225 14.56 -12.74 6.26
N GLU A 226 14.40 -13.58 5.23
CA GLU A 226 15.44 -14.45 4.70
C GLU A 226 16.06 -13.96 3.39
N GLY A 227 15.57 -12.84 2.85
CA GLY A 227 15.97 -12.29 1.56
C GLY A 227 16.74 -10.98 1.65
N ARG A 228 16.47 -10.08 0.70
CA ARG A 228 17.21 -8.83 0.49
C ARG A 228 16.43 -7.55 0.83
N VAL A 229 15.17 -7.68 1.25
CA VAL A 229 14.36 -6.53 1.62
C VAL A 229 14.88 -5.92 2.93
N ASP A 230 15.16 -4.61 2.93
CA ASP A 230 15.47 -3.87 4.16
C ASP A 230 14.16 -3.53 4.89
N TRP A 231 13.72 -4.48 5.71
CA TRP A 231 12.45 -4.41 6.43
C TRP A 231 12.37 -3.21 7.36
N LYS A 232 13.46 -2.88 8.05
CA LYS A 232 13.46 -1.71 8.93
C LYS A 232 13.16 -0.45 8.16
N ARG A 233 13.83 -0.23 7.04
CA ARG A 233 13.65 0.94 6.19
C ARG A 233 12.27 0.97 5.54
N ALA A 234 11.75 -0.18 5.09
CA ALA A 234 10.41 -0.30 4.52
C ALA A 234 9.34 0.09 5.54
N LEU A 235 9.38 -0.48 6.74
CA LEU A 235 8.42 -0.22 7.80
C LEU A 235 8.47 1.24 8.27
N ASP A 236 9.66 1.81 8.45
CA ASP A 236 9.81 3.23 8.81
C ASP A 236 9.15 4.16 7.76
N LEU A 237 9.33 3.87 6.46
CA LEU A 237 8.71 4.66 5.39
C LEU A 237 7.19 4.46 5.31
N CYS A 238 6.69 3.24 5.49
CA CYS A 238 5.26 2.97 5.56
C CYS A 238 4.60 3.76 6.69
N GLN A 239 5.24 3.81 7.85
CA GLN A 239 4.74 4.51 9.04
C GLN A 239 4.73 6.04 8.88
N THR A 240 5.77 6.61 8.24
CA THR A 240 6.03 8.05 8.25
C THR A 240 5.62 8.75 6.96
N VAL A 241 5.87 8.16 5.81
CA VAL A 241 5.71 8.79 4.49
C VAL A 241 4.63 8.15 3.65
N GLY A 242 4.57 6.82 3.60
CA GLY A 242 3.69 6.06 2.71
C GLY A 242 2.20 6.24 2.98
N GLY A 243 1.83 6.64 4.19
CA GLY A 243 0.43 6.74 4.62
C GLY A 243 -0.24 5.37 4.74
N THR A 244 0.55 4.32 5.00
CA THR A 244 0.11 2.92 4.96
C THR A 244 -0.95 2.64 6.00
N GLU A 245 -2.01 1.97 5.58
CA GLU A 245 -3.17 1.58 6.38
C GLU A 245 -3.29 0.06 6.53
N THR A 246 -2.70 -0.71 5.60
CA THR A 246 -2.68 -2.19 5.63
C THR A 246 -1.37 -2.74 5.08
N TYR A 247 -0.85 -3.77 5.74
CA TYR A 247 0.21 -4.63 5.23
C TYR A 247 -0.41 -5.89 4.66
N THR A 248 -0.20 -6.18 3.38
CA THR A 248 -0.74 -7.37 2.72
C THR A 248 0.40 -8.32 2.37
N ILE A 249 0.52 -9.41 3.13
CA ILE A 249 1.51 -10.45 2.85
C ILE A 249 1.14 -11.19 1.58
N GLU A 250 2.13 -11.44 0.70
CA GLU A 250 2.01 -12.27 -0.47
C GLU A 250 3.18 -13.22 -0.61
N TYR A 251 2.88 -14.51 -0.87
CA TYR A 251 3.86 -15.57 -1.13
C TYR A 251 3.60 -16.24 -2.47
N GLU A 252 4.66 -16.42 -3.26
CA GLU A 252 4.62 -17.08 -4.57
C GLU A 252 5.69 -18.18 -4.73
N GLY A 253 6.31 -18.59 -3.62
CA GLY A 253 7.37 -19.59 -3.63
C GLY A 253 6.84 -21.03 -3.74
N PRO A 254 7.76 -22.00 -3.77
CA PRO A 254 7.44 -23.42 -4.00
C PRO A 254 7.00 -24.19 -2.75
N MET A 255 7.07 -23.60 -1.57
CA MET A 255 6.70 -24.25 -0.32
C MET A 255 5.18 -24.53 -0.25
N ASP A 256 4.76 -25.47 0.60
CA ASP A 256 3.35 -25.62 0.94
C ASP A 256 2.74 -24.29 1.36
N ARG A 257 1.67 -23.89 0.70
CA ARG A 257 1.13 -22.52 0.77
C ARG A 257 0.68 -22.11 2.17
N MET A 258 0.00 -23.01 2.90
CA MET A 258 -0.48 -22.69 4.25
C MET A 258 0.66 -22.64 5.26
N THR A 259 1.69 -23.46 5.08
CA THR A 259 2.92 -23.40 5.86
C THR A 259 3.68 -22.09 5.57
N ALA A 260 3.82 -21.72 4.29
CA ALA A 260 4.54 -20.52 3.88
C ALA A 260 3.90 -19.25 4.45
N VAL A 261 2.59 -19.06 4.29
CA VAL A 261 1.92 -17.84 4.78
C VAL A 261 1.94 -17.74 6.30
N LYS A 262 2.00 -18.86 7.02
CA LYS A 262 2.22 -18.88 8.48
C LYS A 262 3.63 -18.40 8.81
N LEU A 263 4.66 -18.95 8.13
CA LEU A 263 6.06 -18.57 8.34
C LEU A 263 6.31 -17.10 7.93
N ASP A 264 5.68 -16.62 6.86
CA ASP A 264 5.75 -15.22 6.46
C ASP A 264 5.18 -14.27 7.52
N LEU A 265 4.05 -14.62 8.11
CA LEU A 265 3.48 -13.83 9.19
C LEU A 265 4.43 -13.81 10.42
N GLU A 266 4.97 -14.96 10.82
CA GLU A 266 5.93 -15.06 11.91
C GLU A 266 7.21 -14.26 11.59
N GLY A 267 7.72 -14.37 10.36
CA GLY A 267 8.88 -13.62 9.87
C GLY A 267 8.63 -12.12 9.90
N PHE A 268 7.46 -11.67 9.43
CA PHE A 268 7.11 -10.25 9.37
C PHE A 268 6.99 -9.63 10.78
N VAL A 269 6.37 -10.32 11.72
CA VAL A 269 6.34 -9.88 13.14
C VAL A 269 7.75 -9.81 13.71
N LYS A 270 8.61 -10.77 13.39
CA LYS A 270 10.00 -10.81 13.88
C LYS A 270 10.87 -9.67 13.34
N VAL A 271 10.64 -9.20 12.11
CA VAL A 271 11.38 -8.07 11.54
C VAL A 271 10.85 -6.70 11.96
N GLY A 272 9.80 -6.64 12.78
CA GLY A 272 9.36 -5.44 13.51
C GLY A 272 8.01 -4.85 13.10
N ALA A 273 7.15 -5.64 12.47
CA ALA A 273 5.77 -5.25 12.16
C ALA A 273 4.88 -5.16 13.40
#